data_aedec0a884262392db694ff554d52df8
#
_entry.id   aedec0a884262392db694ff554d52df8
#
_cell.length_a   1.000
_cell.length_b   1.000
_cell.length_c   1.000
_cell.angle_alpha   90.00
_cell.angle_beta   90.00
_cell.angle_gamma   90.00
#
_symmetry.space_group_name_H-M   'P 1'
#
loop_
_entity.id
_entity.type
_entity.pdbx_description
1 polymer ?
#
loop_
_entity_poly.entity_id
_entity_poly.type
_entity_poly.pdbx_seq_one_letter_code
_entity_poly.pdbx_strand_id
1 'polypeptide(L)'
;TPEIITNYTKTVFKDRLEILTDNNIPRDTYEKQKEYMKSIIRMANKYYNLVFVDIEGSLEDPYVQEILQESNLIVANTTQRMKALKEFLANRRLCPAINEYNLMFLLGKYDKFSKYNAKNITRFLNEKNQILVIPYNTLFFEATNEAGVPDLFLKLKRISDSDDRNMTFLQEVKRATETIIYRS
;
A
#
# COMPACT_ATOMS: atom_id res chain seq x y z
N THR A 1 -18.23 -19.39 2.51
CA THR A 1 -18.24 -19.38 1.03
C THR A 1 -17.74 -18.02 0.56
N PRO A 2 -17.07 -17.89 -0.58
CA PRO A 2 -16.57 -16.61 -1.13
C PRO A 2 -17.67 -15.54 -1.25
N GLU A 3 -18.91 -15.95 -1.51
CA GLU A 3 -20.09 -15.08 -1.58
C GLU A 3 -20.39 -14.35 -0.27
N ILE A 4 -19.88 -14.82 0.87
CA ILE A 4 -20.06 -14.13 2.15
C ILE A 4 -19.29 -12.81 2.16
N ILE A 5 -18.10 -12.76 1.53
CA ILE A 5 -17.30 -11.52 1.50
C ILE A 5 -18.05 -10.39 0.79
N THR A 6 -18.71 -10.69 -0.32
CA THR A 6 -19.43 -9.67 -1.11
C THR A 6 -20.58 -9.00 -0.34
N ASN A 7 -21.10 -9.66 0.69
CA ASN A 7 -22.14 -9.06 1.55
C ASN A 7 -21.59 -8.02 2.53
N TYR A 8 -20.29 -8.01 2.77
CA TYR A 8 -19.61 -7.10 3.70
C TYR A 8 -18.74 -6.05 2.99
N THR A 9 -18.53 -6.20 1.69
CA THR A 9 -17.76 -5.24 0.90
C THR A 9 -18.68 -4.15 0.34
N LYS A 10 -18.09 -2.98 0.15
CA LYS A 10 -18.70 -1.86 -0.60
C LYS A 10 -18.11 -1.81 -2.00
N THR A 11 -18.94 -1.96 -3.01
CA THR A 11 -18.50 -1.80 -4.40
C THR A 11 -18.22 -0.33 -4.70
N VAL A 12 -16.98 -0.04 -5.10
CA VAL A 12 -16.56 1.28 -5.61
C VAL A 12 -16.67 1.32 -7.13
N PHE A 13 -16.17 0.29 -7.79
CA PHE A 13 -16.34 0.09 -9.23
C PHE A 13 -16.85 -1.33 -9.47
N LYS A 14 -17.99 -1.44 -10.10
CA LYS A 14 -18.62 -2.73 -10.41
C LYS A 14 -17.61 -3.64 -11.12
N ASP A 15 -17.49 -4.87 -10.63
CA ASP A 15 -16.63 -5.95 -11.14
C ASP A 15 -15.12 -5.60 -11.18
N ARG A 16 -14.68 -4.56 -10.46
CA ARG A 16 -13.28 -4.09 -10.48
C ARG A 16 -12.70 -3.75 -9.12
N LEU A 17 -13.46 -3.08 -8.27
CA LEU A 17 -12.97 -2.61 -6.97
C LEU A 17 -14.05 -2.69 -5.91
N GLU A 18 -13.79 -3.46 -4.89
CA GLU A 18 -14.58 -3.56 -3.68
C GLU A 18 -13.71 -3.23 -2.46
N ILE A 19 -14.31 -2.65 -1.46
CA ILE A 19 -13.63 -2.28 -0.21
C ILE A 19 -14.33 -2.93 0.97
N LEU A 20 -13.55 -3.62 1.80
CA LEU A 20 -13.96 -4.06 3.13
C LEU A 20 -13.38 -3.10 4.16
N THR A 21 -14.23 -2.53 5.02
CA THR A 21 -13.80 -1.61 6.07
C THR A 21 -13.94 -2.26 7.44
N ASP A 22 -13.10 -1.84 8.38
CA ASP A 22 -13.05 -2.34 9.76
C ASP A 22 -14.40 -2.19 10.50
N ASN A 23 -15.21 -1.21 10.12
CA ASN A 23 -16.54 -0.98 10.73
C ASN A 23 -17.50 -2.17 10.59
N ASN A 24 -17.23 -3.08 9.66
CA ASN A 24 -18.04 -4.26 9.39
C ASN A 24 -17.49 -5.53 10.04
N ILE A 25 -16.34 -5.44 10.71
CA ILE A 25 -15.71 -6.59 11.39
C ILE A 25 -16.19 -6.58 12.86
N PRO A 26 -16.75 -7.69 13.37
CA PRO A 26 -17.15 -7.77 14.78
C PRO A 26 -15.96 -7.48 15.70
N ARG A 27 -16.12 -6.52 16.61
CA ARG A 27 -15.14 -6.24 17.67
C ARG A 27 -15.23 -7.31 18.74
N ASP A 28 -14.52 -8.38 18.52
CA ASP A 28 -14.41 -9.50 19.46
C ASP A 28 -13.04 -9.45 20.20
N THR A 29 -12.74 -10.48 20.97
CA THR A 29 -11.43 -10.59 21.61
C THR A 29 -10.32 -10.58 20.56
N TYR A 30 -9.13 -10.08 20.93
CA TYR A 30 -7.96 -9.97 20.06
C TYR A 30 -7.63 -11.27 19.30
N GLU A 31 -7.69 -12.42 19.96
CA GLU A 31 -7.45 -13.72 19.35
C GLU A 31 -8.47 -14.06 18.24
N LYS A 32 -9.74 -13.76 18.47
CA LYS A 32 -10.78 -13.99 17.47
C LYS A 32 -10.65 -13.05 16.28
N GLN A 33 -10.26 -11.77 16.51
CA GLN A 33 -10.01 -10.82 15.43
C GLN A 33 -8.87 -11.32 14.52
N LYS A 34 -7.82 -11.88 15.11
CA LYS A 34 -6.69 -12.48 14.40
C LYS A 34 -7.14 -13.63 13.49
N GLU A 35 -7.93 -14.57 14.01
CA GLU A 35 -8.47 -15.70 13.23
C GLU A 35 -9.41 -15.23 12.12
N TYR A 36 -10.26 -14.24 12.40
CA TYR A 36 -11.17 -13.67 11.41
C TYR A 36 -10.41 -13.00 10.25
N MET A 37 -9.42 -12.18 10.54
CA MET A 37 -8.64 -11.52 9.48
C MET A 37 -7.91 -12.51 8.59
N LYS A 38 -7.30 -13.53 9.17
CA LYS A 38 -6.66 -14.60 8.40
C LYS A 38 -7.66 -15.31 7.48
N SER A 39 -8.83 -15.61 8.00
CA SER A 39 -9.92 -16.24 7.24
C SER A 39 -10.44 -15.33 6.13
N ILE A 40 -10.60 -14.03 6.40
CA ILE A 40 -11.03 -13.02 5.43
C ILE A 40 -10.00 -12.90 4.31
N ILE A 41 -8.72 -12.75 4.63
CA ILE A 41 -7.64 -12.65 3.63
C ILE A 41 -7.60 -13.90 2.75
N ARG A 42 -7.66 -15.08 3.33
CA ARG A 42 -7.67 -16.35 2.58
C ARG A 42 -8.91 -16.51 1.69
N MET A 43 -10.08 -16.07 2.14
CA MET A 43 -11.28 -16.09 1.33
C MET A 43 -11.20 -15.05 0.21
N ALA A 44 -10.71 -13.84 0.51
CA ALA A 44 -10.52 -12.79 -0.48
C ALA A 44 -9.55 -13.24 -1.59
N ASN A 45 -8.42 -13.86 -1.22
CA ASN A 45 -7.44 -14.38 -2.19
C ASN A 45 -7.99 -15.49 -3.10
N LYS A 46 -9.06 -16.18 -2.68
CA LYS A 46 -9.73 -17.18 -3.54
C LYS A 46 -10.74 -16.55 -4.52
N TYR A 47 -11.22 -15.37 -4.19
CA TYR A 47 -12.29 -14.70 -4.96
C TYR A 47 -11.76 -13.57 -5.86
N TYR A 48 -10.79 -12.80 -5.38
CA TYR A 48 -10.22 -11.65 -6.08
C TYR A 48 -8.86 -11.98 -6.69
N ASN A 49 -8.58 -11.39 -7.86
CA ASN A 49 -7.27 -11.53 -8.51
C ASN A 49 -6.15 -10.80 -7.76
N LEU A 50 -6.50 -9.76 -7.00
CA LEU A 50 -5.57 -8.97 -6.21
C LEU A 50 -6.28 -8.45 -4.95
N VAL A 51 -5.62 -8.60 -3.82
CA VAL A 51 -6.11 -8.15 -2.51
C VAL A 51 -5.08 -7.22 -1.89
N PHE A 52 -5.49 -6.00 -1.58
CA PHE A 52 -4.69 -5.06 -0.80
C PHE A 52 -5.18 -5.05 0.64
N VAL A 53 -4.27 -5.22 1.58
CA VAL A 53 -4.55 -5.06 3.01
C VAL A 53 -3.78 -3.84 3.50
N ASP A 54 -4.51 -2.79 3.88
CA ASP A 54 -3.91 -1.59 4.49
C ASP A 54 -3.74 -1.83 5.98
N ILE A 55 -2.49 -1.75 6.45
CA ILE A 55 -2.13 -2.06 7.83
C ILE A 55 -1.48 -0.83 8.46
N GLU A 56 -2.06 -0.41 9.57
CA GLU A 56 -1.45 0.57 10.47
C GLU A 56 -1.11 -0.12 11.80
N GLY A 57 0.14 -0.02 12.24
CA GLY A 57 0.54 -0.63 13.51
C GLY A 57 2.02 -0.96 13.61
N SER A 58 2.41 -1.56 14.73
CA SER A 58 3.77 -2.02 14.98
C SER A 58 4.03 -3.37 14.30
N LEU A 59 5.22 -3.53 13.75
CA LEU A 59 5.68 -4.83 13.21
C LEU A 59 5.83 -5.91 14.30
N GLU A 60 5.86 -5.53 15.58
CA GLU A 60 5.91 -6.45 16.72
C GLU A 60 4.52 -6.97 17.12
N ASP A 61 3.45 -6.32 16.61
CA ASP A 61 2.09 -6.75 16.90
C ASP A 61 1.83 -8.12 16.27
N PRO A 62 1.47 -9.16 17.05
CA PRO A 62 1.19 -10.48 16.53
C PRO A 62 0.07 -10.50 15.48
N TYR A 63 -0.90 -9.60 15.58
CA TYR A 63 -1.96 -9.45 14.58
C TYR A 63 -1.38 -8.97 13.23
N VAL A 64 -0.50 -7.97 13.25
CA VAL A 64 0.20 -7.49 12.06
C VAL A 64 1.07 -8.59 11.47
N GLN A 65 1.81 -9.33 12.29
CA GLN A 65 2.66 -10.43 11.83
C GLN A 65 1.88 -11.54 11.11
N GLU A 66 0.70 -11.90 11.59
CA GLU A 66 -0.15 -12.89 10.91
C GLU A 66 -0.60 -12.43 9.53
N ILE A 67 -0.96 -11.14 9.39
CA ILE A 67 -1.33 -10.57 8.08
C ILE A 67 -0.13 -10.59 7.14
N LEU A 68 1.05 -10.21 7.62
CA LEU A 68 2.28 -10.22 6.83
C LEU A 68 2.64 -11.62 6.33
N GLN A 69 2.40 -12.66 7.15
CA GLN A 69 2.64 -14.06 6.77
C GLN A 69 1.73 -14.56 5.64
N GLU A 70 0.51 -14.04 5.55
CA GLU A 70 -0.43 -14.39 4.46
C GLU A 70 -0.19 -13.53 3.18
N SER A 71 0.77 -12.61 3.20
CA SER A 71 1.02 -11.67 2.10
C SER A 71 2.07 -12.21 1.13
N ASN A 72 1.81 -12.09 -0.19
CA ASN A 72 2.79 -12.42 -1.23
C ASN A 72 3.84 -11.30 -1.40
N LEU A 73 3.42 -10.05 -1.17
CA LEU A 73 4.25 -8.86 -1.26
C LEU A 73 3.92 -7.89 -0.13
N ILE A 74 4.94 -7.36 0.52
CA ILE A 74 4.81 -6.27 1.48
C ILE A 74 5.29 -4.97 0.84
N VAL A 75 4.44 -3.95 0.82
CA VAL A 75 4.79 -2.62 0.34
C VAL A 75 4.92 -1.69 1.54
N ALA A 76 6.16 -1.40 1.93
CA ALA A 76 6.45 -0.42 2.98
C ALA A 76 6.31 1.00 2.42
N ASN A 77 5.13 1.60 2.66
CA ASN A 77 4.88 2.97 2.24
C ASN A 77 5.43 3.95 3.29
N THR A 78 6.30 4.86 2.87
CA THR A 78 6.93 5.84 3.73
C THR A 78 7.14 7.17 3.00
N THR A 79 7.81 8.11 3.62
CA THR A 79 8.15 9.41 3.05
C THR A 79 9.65 9.69 3.18
N GLN A 80 10.13 10.79 2.59
CA GLN A 80 11.53 11.23 2.72
C GLN A 80 11.90 11.77 4.12
N ARG A 81 10.99 11.68 5.10
CA ARG A 81 11.26 12.13 6.48
C ARG A 81 12.21 11.16 7.17
N MET A 82 13.37 11.64 7.55
CA MET A 82 14.39 10.84 8.24
C MET A 82 13.90 10.21 9.55
N LYS A 83 12.95 10.86 10.24
CA LYS A 83 12.32 10.27 11.43
C LYS A 83 11.61 8.97 11.09
N ALA A 84 10.72 8.98 10.09
CA ALA A 84 9.98 7.79 9.66
C ALA A 84 10.91 6.66 9.18
N LEU A 85 11.96 7.01 8.43
CA LEU A 85 12.94 6.03 7.95
C LEU A 85 13.74 5.39 9.11
N LYS A 86 14.09 6.17 10.12
CA LYS A 86 14.77 5.67 11.33
C LYS A 86 13.86 4.78 12.17
N GLU A 87 12.60 5.17 12.33
CA GLU A 87 11.57 4.37 13.03
C GLU A 87 11.34 3.04 12.30
N PHE A 88 11.23 3.05 10.99
CA PHE A 88 11.14 1.82 10.21
C PHE A 88 12.36 0.91 10.43
N LEU A 89 13.58 1.43 10.38
CA LEU A 89 14.80 0.65 10.63
C LEU A 89 14.86 0.09 12.06
N ALA A 90 14.38 0.84 13.05
CA ALA A 90 14.28 0.37 14.42
C ALA A 90 13.32 -0.81 14.52
N ASN A 91 12.11 -0.67 13.99
CA ASN A 91 11.09 -1.73 13.95
C ASN A 91 11.57 -2.97 13.16
N ARG A 92 12.29 -2.77 12.06
CA ARG A 92 12.87 -3.87 11.28
C ARG A 92 13.90 -4.67 12.07
N ARG A 93 14.65 -4.03 12.97
CA ARG A 93 15.60 -4.73 13.86
C ARG A 93 14.89 -5.54 14.94
N LEU A 94 13.76 -5.06 15.43
CA LEU A 94 12.93 -5.73 16.42
C LEU A 94 12.17 -6.93 15.84
N CYS A 95 11.84 -6.87 14.54
CA CYS A 95 11.18 -7.95 13.81
C CYS A 95 12.05 -8.44 12.63
N PRO A 96 13.11 -9.23 12.87
CA PRO A 96 14.02 -9.70 11.80
C PRO A 96 13.31 -10.48 10.69
N ALA A 97 12.22 -11.17 11.02
CA ALA A 97 11.42 -11.95 10.07
C ALA A 97 10.95 -11.15 8.87
N ILE A 98 10.79 -9.83 8.99
CA ILE A 98 10.40 -8.97 7.87
C ILE A 98 11.41 -9.00 6.70
N ASN A 99 12.66 -9.40 6.98
CA ASN A 99 13.69 -9.53 5.95
C ASN A 99 13.54 -10.79 5.09
N GLU A 100 12.73 -11.73 5.53
CA GLU A 100 12.45 -12.99 4.83
C GLU A 100 11.29 -12.84 3.85
N TYR A 101 10.49 -11.76 3.99
CA TYR A 101 9.38 -11.48 3.10
C TYR A 101 9.81 -10.78 1.81
N ASN A 102 8.97 -10.92 0.79
CA ASN A 102 9.08 -10.13 -0.43
C ASN A 102 8.69 -8.67 -0.12
N LEU A 103 9.68 -7.86 0.22
CA LEU A 103 9.51 -6.48 0.66
C LEU A 103 9.91 -5.50 -0.45
N MET A 104 9.13 -4.46 -0.64
CA MET A 104 9.50 -3.30 -1.46
C MET A 104 9.15 -1.99 -0.76
N PHE A 105 9.83 -0.92 -1.14
CA PHE A 105 9.59 0.41 -0.60
C PHE A 105 8.95 1.33 -1.62
N LEU A 106 7.98 2.11 -1.14
CA LEU A 106 7.32 3.16 -1.88
C LEU A 106 7.46 4.48 -1.10
N LEU A 107 8.08 5.49 -1.72
CA LEU A 107 8.19 6.83 -1.15
C LEU A 107 7.05 7.69 -1.66
N GLY A 108 6.04 7.91 -0.83
CA GLY A 108 4.95 8.83 -1.10
C GLY A 108 5.35 10.30 -0.87
N LYS A 109 4.62 11.22 -1.49
CA LYS A 109 4.88 12.68 -1.41
C LYS A 109 6.34 13.05 -1.76
N TYR A 110 6.89 12.36 -2.76
CA TYR A 110 8.29 12.49 -3.13
C TYR A 110 8.60 13.85 -3.75
N ASP A 111 9.65 14.49 -3.24
CA ASP A 111 10.25 15.70 -3.80
C ASP A 111 11.63 15.37 -4.38
N LYS A 112 11.77 15.50 -5.70
CA LYS A 112 13.02 15.22 -6.42
C LYS A 112 14.18 16.18 -6.09
N PHE A 113 13.86 17.37 -5.56
CA PHE A 113 14.85 18.38 -5.19
C PHE A 113 15.41 18.19 -3.77
N SER A 114 14.82 17.28 -3.00
CA SER A 114 15.33 16.96 -1.66
C SER A 114 16.70 16.26 -1.74
N LYS A 115 17.61 16.63 -0.83
CA LYS A 115 18.85 15.87 -0.62
C LYS A 115 18.62 14.42 -0.21
N TYR A 116 17.46 14.10 0.33
CA TYR A 116 17.03 12.74 0.67
C TYR A 116 16.37 12.06 -0.54
N ASN A 117 17.06 12.02 -1.68
CA ASN A 117 16.57 11.37 -2.88
C ASN A 117 16.50 9.83 -2.74
N ALA A 118 15.81 9.18 -3.65
CA ALA A 118 15.60 7.73 -3.62
C ALA A 118 16.93 6.94 -3.50
N LYS A 119 17.98 7.34 -4.23
CA LYS A 119 19.30 6.69 -4.16
C LYS A 119 19.94 6.76 -2.76
N ASN A 120 19.85 7.92 -2.11
CA ASN A 120 20.41 8.10 -0.77
C ASN A 120 19.59 7.32 0.27
N ILE A 121 18.27 7.27 0.11
CA ILE A 121 17.38 6.50 0.98
C ILE A 121 17.62 4.99 0.79
N THR A 122 17.75 4.51 -0.45
CA THR A 122 18.11 3.11 -0.73
C THR A 122 19.37 2.68 0.01
N ARG A 123 20.41 3.53 -0.03
CA ARG A 123 21.66 3.27 0.71
C ARG A 123 21.45 3.30 2.22
N PHE A 124 20.69 4.27 2.71
CA PHE A 124 20.38 4.40 4.14
C PHE A 124 19.61 3.21 4.69
N LEU A 125 18.65 2.68 3.93
CA LEU A 125 17.86 1.50 4.29
C LEU A 125 18.62 0.18 4.04
N ASN A 126 19.79 0.24 3.39
CA ASN A 126 20.56 -0.93 2.92
C ASN A 126 19.73 -1.86 2.02
N GLU A 127 18.95 -1.26 1.11
CA GLU A 127 18.11 -2.02 0.20
C GLU A 127 18.86 -2.40 -1.08
N LYS A 128 18.58 -3.62 -1.57
CA LYS A 128 19.15 -4.11 -2.83
C LYS A 128 18.33 -3.65 -4.03
N ASN A 129 17.03 -3.56 -3.86
CA ASN A 129 16.08 -3.20 -4.91
C ASN A 129 15.88 -1.69 -5.00
N GLN A 130 15.53 -1.22 -6.19
CA GLN A 130 15.19 0.18 -6.40
C GLN A 130 13.90 0.51 -5.61
N ILE A 131 13.95 1.60 -4.85
CA ILE A 131 12.80 2.19 -4.18
C ILE A 131 11.94 2.91 -5.22
N LEU A 132 10.66 2.64 -5.23
CA LEU A 132 9.69 3.34 -6.07
C LEU A 132 9.30 4.68 -5.41
N VAL A 133 8.92 5.65 -6.23
CA VAL A 133 8.56 6.99 -5.77
C VAL A 133 7.22 7.40 -6.34
N ILE A 134 6.41 8.06 -5.53
CA ILE A 134 5.19 8.75 -5.98
C ILE A 134 5.38 10.24 -5.67
N PRO A 135 5.55 11.09 -6.69
CA PRO A 135 5.72 12.52 -6.51
C PRO A 135 4.52 13.14 -5.78
N TYR A 136 4.78 14.21 -5.03
CA TYR A 136 3.68 15.03 -4.52
C TYR A 136 2.87 15.58 -5.70
N ASN A 137 1.56 15.47 -5.61
CA ASN A 137 0.63 16.00 -6.60
C ASN A 137 -0.53 16.71 -5.90
N THR A 138 -0.74 17.98 -6.23
CA THR A 138 -1.75 18.82 -5.58
C THR A 138 -3.16 18.30 -5.86
N LEU A 139 -3.46 17.92 -7.11
CA LEU A 139 -4.79 17.39 -7.44
C LEU A 139 -5.10 16.09 -6.70
N PHE A 140 -4.09 15.24 -6.52
CA PHE A 140 -4.27 14.02 -5.73
C PHE A 140 -4.51 14.34 -4.25
N PHE A 141 -3.78 15.31 -3.70
CA PHE A 141 -4.00 15.78 -2.33
C PHE A 141 -5.41 16.35 -2.13
N GLU A 142 -5.90 17.19 -3.04
CA GLU A 142 -7.26 17.74 -3.02
C GLU A 142 -8.30 16.60 -3.12
N ALA A 143 -8.13 15.71 -4.09
CA ALA A 143 -9.03 14.58 -4.29
C ALA A 143 -9.11 13.63 -3.07
N THR A 144 -8.02 13.47 -2.30
CA THR A 144 -8.06 12.67 -1.06
C THR A 144 -8.91 13.33 0.02
N ASN A 145 -8.89 14.67 0.12
CA ASN A 145 -9.72 15.42 1.07
C ASN A 145 -11.21 15.41 0.69
N GLU A 146 -11.52 15.29 -0.59
CA GLU A 146 -12.87 15.36 -1.14
C GLU A 146 -13.47 13.97 -1.44
N ALA A 147 -12.81 12.88 -1.05
CA ALA A 147 -13.17 11.50 -1.42
C ALA A 147 -13.31 11.27 -2.94
N GLY A 148 -12.64 12.10 -3.76
CA GLY A 148 -12.73 12.14 -5.22
C GLY A 148 -11.60 11.41 -5.96
N VAL A 149 -10.79 10.59 -5.29
CA VAL A 149 -9.65 9.88 -5.90
C VAL A 149 -10.02 9.05 -7.13
N PRO A 150 -11.12 8.28 -7.13
CA PRO A 150 -11.52 7.53 -8.31
C PRO A 150 -11.79 8.42 -9.52
N ASP A 151 -12.50 9.53 -9.33
CA ASP A 151 -12.83 10.48 -10.38
C ASP A 151 -11.60 11.20 -10.92
N LEU A 152 -10.64 11.52 -10.03
CA LEU A 152 -9.36 12.09 -10.43
C LEU A 152 -8.65 11.16 -11.42
N PHE A 153 -8.50 9.87 -11.10
CA PHE A 153 -7.81 8.93 -12.00
C PHE A 153 -8.56 8.72 -13.31
N LEU A 154 -9.89 8.74 -13.32
CA LEU A 154 -10.66 8.71 -14.56
C LEU A 154 -10.41 9.95 -15.44
N LYS A 155 -10.25 11.13 -14.85
CA LYS A 155 -9.88 12.37 -15.56
C LYS A 155 -8.44 12.31 -16.06
N LEU A 156 -7.50 11.96 -15.20
CA LEU A 156 -6.08 11.91 -15.51
C LEU A 156 -5.74 10.87 -16.59
N LYS A 157 -6.49 9.76 -16.67
CA LYS A 157 -6.32 8.75 -17.72
C LYS A 157 -6.50 9.30 -19.14
N ARG A 158 -7.20 10.42 -19.29
CA ARG A 158 -7.47 11.08 -20.59
C ARG A 158 -6.36 12.02 -21.01
N ILE A 159 -5.38 12.30 -20.15
CA ILE A 159 -4.26 13.19 -20.48
C ILE A 159 -3.33 12.42 -21.43
N SER A 160 -3.14 13.00 -22.61
CA SER A 160 -2.20 12.51 -23.64
C SER A 160 -1.00 13.44 -23.85
N ASP A 161 -1.06 14.66 -23.30
CA ASP A 161 0.00 15.65 -23.41
C ASP A 161 1.18 15.27 -22.50
N SER A 162 2.35 15.05 -23.10
CA SER A 162 3.59 14.73 -22.38
C SER A 162 4.07 15.86 -21.47
N ASP A 163 3.71 17.10 -21.78
CA ASP A 163 4.13 18.29 -21.07
C ASP A 163 3.17 18.66 -19.93
N ASP A 164 2.07 17.89 -19.77
CA ASP A 164 1.16 18.07 -18.64
C ASP A 164 1.89 17.88 -17.30
N ARG A 165 1.70 18.84 -16.39
CA ARG A 165 2.34 18.85 -15.06
C ARG A 165 2.06 17.59 -14.22
N ASN A 166 0.98 16.87 -14.52
CA ASN A 166 0.60 15.65 -13.82
C ASN A 166 1.22 14.39 -14.46
N MET A 167 1.85 14.51 -15.64
CA MET A 167 2.36 13.35 -16.37
C MET A 167 3.40 12.56 -15.57
N THR A 168 4.34 13.25 -14.91
CA THR A 168 5.34 12.58 -14.06
C THR A 168 4.69 11.78 -12.92
N PHE A 169 3.66 12.35 -12.28
CA PHE A 169 2.89 11.66 -11.24
C PHE A 169 2.22 10.41 -11.80
N LEU A 170 1.53 10.53 -12.94
CA LEU A 170 0.85 9.40 -13.58
C LEU A 170 1.82 8.28 -13.99
N GLN A 171 2.96 8.63 -14.56
CA GLN A 171 3.99 7.66 -14.97
C GLN A 171 4.54 6.88 -13.77
N GLU A 172 4.83 7.57 -12.66
CA GLU A 172 5.35 6.92 -11.47
C GLU A 172 4.28 6.07 -10.75
N VAL A 173 3.01 6.52 -10.71
CA VAL A 173 1.89 5.70 -10.23
C VAL A 173 1.73 4.44 -11.08
N LYS A 174 1.73 4.59 -12.41
CA LYS A 174 1.64 3.44 -13.33
C LYS A 174 2.78 2.45 -13.10
N ARG A 175 4.03 2.96 -13.05
CA ARG A 175 5.22 2.15 -12.79
C ARG A 175 5.13 1.40 -11.46
N ALA A 176 4.69 2.09 -10.39
CA ALA A 176 4.52 1.47 -9.08
C ALA A 176 3.46 0.35 -9.13
N THR A 177 2.31 0.62 -9.76
CA THR A 177 1.22 -0.34 -9.92
C THR A 177 1.67 -1.59 -10.69
N GLU A 178 2.33 -1.40 -11.85
CA GLU A 178 2.85 -2.51 -12.66
C GLU A 178 3.88 -3.34 -11.88
N THR A 179 4.75 -2.69 -11.11
CA THR A 179 5.76 -3.39 -10.30
C THR A 179 5.10 -4.18 -9.17
N ILE A 180 4.09 -3.63 -8.51
CA ILE A 180 3.34 -4.32 -7.45
C ILE A 180 2.65 -5.56 -8.04
N ILE A 181 1.91 -5.42 -9.13
CA ILE A 181 1.20 -6.53 -9.78
C ILE A 181 2.18 -7.62 -10.25
N TYR A 182 3.34 -7.24 -10.78
CA TYR A 182 4.35 -8.22 -11.23
C TYR A 182 4.99 -9.00 -10.09
N ARG A 183 5.09 -8.40 -8.90
CA ARG A 183 5.77 -8.98 -7.73
C ARG A 183 4.82 -9.68 -6.76
N SER A 184 3.51 -9.43 -6.84
CA SER A 184 2.46 -10.12 -6.05
C SER A 184 2.07 -11.47 -6.69
#